data_49da73d2414152cd1803b2810a251e9b
#
_entry.id   49da73d2414152cd1803b2810a251e9b
#
_cell.length_a   1.000
_cell.length_b   1.000
_cell.length_c   1.000
_cell.angle_alpha   90.00
_cell.angle_beta   90.00
_cell.angle_gamma   90.00
#
_symmetry.space_group_name_H-M   'P 1'
#
loop_
_entity.id
_entity.type
_entity.pdbx_description
1 polymer ?
#
loop_
_entity_poly.entity_id
_entity_poly.type
_entity_poly.pdbx_seq_one_letter_code
_entity_poly.pdbx_strand_id
1 'polypeptide(L)'
;MKHKKMVLVLVLSLASAAFAFADFAISFGPAFTNYFVHSKNEGDVTTLALADFKNAVKNLTNESNNAAGIAVDLRTNFFYLMAQIAFPGKSHKDLFNNVSNASDFVKSSAVIFDSQIGAGYTFFEKSRFNLFVGGGLGLNAVSSTETATIGTIQASYKKLDVMFGLGANILASFYFTDMIGIYGGIADTFYFVPLKVEKTFKVGSTSINVSNKDKLKEILANSVNLKLGLSLRF
;
A
#
# COMPACT_ATOMS: atom_id res chain seq x y z
N MET A 1 10.67 5.22 27.35
CA MET A 1 11.35 4.45 26.28
C MET A 1 11.51 2.95 26.55
N LYS A 2 11.71 2.48 27.78
CA LYS A 2 11.90 1.04 28.12
C LYS A 2 10.69 0.16 27.74
N HIS A 3 9.46 0.59 28.01
CA HIS A 3 8.25 -0.19 27.73
C HIS A 3 8.00 -0.43 26.21
N LYS A 4 8.32 0.53 25.34
CA LYS A 4 8.16 0.35 23.88
C LYS A 4 9.09 -0.72 23.32
N LYS A 5 10.34 -0.80 23.84
CA LYS A 5 11.30 -1.84 23.44
C LYS A 5 10.86 -3.23 23.94
N MET A 6 10.32 -3.30 25.15
CA MET A 6 9.84 -4.57 25.74
C MET A 6 8.62 -5.11 24.98
N VAL A 7 7.67 -4.27 24.59
CA VAL A 7 6.52 -4.66 23.76
C VAL A 7 6.99 -5.16 22.39
N LEU A 8 7.95 -4.48 21.76
CA LEU A 8 8.50 -4.91 20.47
C LEU A 8 9.19 -6.29 20.56
N VAL A 9 9.99 -6.50 21.61
CA VAL A 9 10.64 -7.80 21.84
C VAL A 9 9.62 -8.90 22.10
N LEU A 10 8.55 -8.62 22.88
CA LEU A 10 7.49 -9.58 23.15
C LEU A 10 6.73 -9.94 21.87
N VAL A 11 6.40 -8.96 21.04
CA VAL A 11 5.73 -9.19 19.74
C VAL A 11 6.62 -10.00 18.81
N LEU A 12 7.92 -9.68 18.72
CA LEU A 12 8.88 -10.42 17.90
C LEU A 12 9.09 -11.86 18.40
N SER A 13 9.13 -12.06 19.72
CA SER A 13 9.27 -13.42 20.29
C SER A 13 8.01 -14.26 20.13
N LEU A 14 6.82 -13.68 20.26
CA LEU A 14 5.54 -14.36 19.96
C LEU A 14 5.41 -14.69 18.47
N ALA A 15 5.82 -13.78 17.60
CA ALA A 15 5.85 -14.03 16.16
C ALA A 15 6.83 -15.17 15.83
N SER A 16 8.07 -15.15 16.37
CA SER A 16 9.05 -16.20 16.12
C SER A 16 8.62 -17.57 16.68
N ALA A 17 7.94 -17.61 17.83
CA ALA A 17 7.38 -18.85 18.37
C ALA A 17 6.23 -19.37 17.47
N ALA A 18 5.35 -18.50 16.97
CA ALA A 18 4.29 -18.91 16.05
C ALA A 18 4.84 -19.49 14.74
N PHE A 19 5.95 -18.95 14.22
CA PHE A 19 6.63 -19.48 13.03
C PHE A 19 7.37 -20.81 13.28
N ALA A 20 7.79 -21.08 14.51
CA ALA A 20 8.52 -22.31 14.84
C ALA A 20 7.63 -23.57 14.95
N PHE A 21 6.32 -23.39 15.14
CA PHE A 21 5.39 -24.50 15.40
C PHE A 21 4.25 -24.62 14.37
N ALA A 22 4.21 -23.78 13.35
CA ALA A 22 3.15 -23.79 12.36
C ALA A 22 3.71 -24.14 10.98
N ASP A 23 2.99 -24.97 10.23
CA ASP A 23 3.17 -25.06 8.79
C ASP A 23 3.11 -23.65 8.21
N PHE A 24 4.12 -23.24 7.48
CA PHE A 24 4.14 -21.92 6.90
C PHE A 24 4.36 -21.95 5.39
N ALA A 25 3.85 -20.96 4.71
CA ALA A 25 4.04 -20.77 3.30
C ALA A 25 4.54 -19.36 2.99
N ILE A 26 5.48 -19.30 2.05
CA ILE A 26 5.98 -18.06 1.47
C ILE A 26 5.55 -18.02 0.02
N SER A 27 4.87 -16.96 -0.39
CA SER A 27 4.54 -16.73 -1.79
C SER A 27 5.14 -15.40 -2.23
N PHE A 28 5.76 -15.38 -3.41
CA PHE A 28 6.40 -14.16 -3.93
C PHE A 28 6.34 -14.11 -5.45
N GLY A 29 6.25 -12.90 -5.98
CA GLY A 29 6.22 -12.69 -7.42
C GLY A 29 5.78 -11.31 -7.84
N PRO A 30 5.60 -11.12 -9.15
CA PRO A 30 5.07 -9.87 -9.69
C PRO A 30 3.69 -9.56 -9.13
N ALA A 31 3.45 -8.28 -8.95
CA ALA A 31 2.19 -7.74 -8.51
C ALA A 31 1.79 -6.53 -9.33
N PHE A 32 0.50 -6.38 -9.52
CA PHE A 32 -0.11 -5.23 -10.15
C PHE A 32 -1.03 -4.55 -9.15
N THR A 33 -0.78 -3.27 -8.90
CA THR A 33 -1.55 -2.44 -7.95
C THR A 33 -2.38 -1.44 -8.71
N ASN A 34 -3.64 -1.36 -8.37
CA ASN A 34 -4.49 -0.22 -8.71
C ASN A 34 -4.75 0.57 -7.43
N TYR A 35 -4.19 1.77 -7.35
CA TYR A 35 -4.27 2.62 -6.17
C TYR A 35 -5.17 3.81 -6.46
N PHE A 36 -6.21 3.96 -5.66
CA PHE A 36 -7.19 5.02 -5.75
C PHE A 36 -7.04 5.96 -4.56
N VAL A 37 -7.01 7.26 -4.81
CA VAL A 37 -7.01 8.28 -3.76
C VAL A 37 -8.24 9.16 -3.95
N HIS A 38 -8.97 9.36 -2.88
CA HIS A 38 -10.04 10.34 -2.80
C HIS A 38 -9.65 11.42 -1.80
N SER A 39 -9.44 12.64 -2.28
CA SER A 39 -9.35 13.81 -1.41
C SER A 39 -10.64 14.61 -1.56
N LYS A 40 -11.35 14.82 -0.47
CA LYS A 40 -12.55 15.65 -0.47
C LYS A 40 -12.11 17.10 -0.51
N ASN A 41 -12.50 17.82 -1.56
CA ASN A 41 -12.46 19.27 -1.54
C ASN A 41 -13.47 19.77 -0.49
N GLU A 42 -12.99 20.60 0.40
CA GLU A 42 -13.65 21.34 1.48
C GLU A 42 -15.20 21.29 1.51
N GLY A 43 -15.73 20.33 2.25
CA GLY A 43 -17.11 20.24 2.66
C GLY A 43 -17.18 19.44 3.96
N ASP A 44 -17.80 20.01 4.97
CA ASP A 44 -17.95 19.48 6.32
C ASP A 44 -18.40 18.02 6.35
N VAL A 45 -17.56 17.11 6.87
CA VAL A 45 -17.93 15.72 7.15
C VAL A 45 -17.99 15.52 8.64
N THR A 46 -19.12 15.83 9.23
CA THR A 46 -19.37 15.62 10.66
C THR A 46 -19.98 14.26 10.99
N THR A 47 -20.40 13.46 10.00
CA THR A 47 -20.98 12.13 10.23
C THR A 47 -20.65 11.18 9.09
N LEU A 48 -19.99 10.07 9.40
CA LEU A 48 -19.85 8.90 8.52
C LEU A 48 -21.19 8.14 8.49
N ALA A 49 -22.16 8.64 7.74
CA ALA A 49 -23.37 7.90 7.44
C ALA A 49 -23.11 6.91 6.28
N LEU A 50 -23.80 5.77 6.27
CA LEU A 50 -23.68 4.72 5.23
C LEU A 50 -23.89 5.27 3.80
N ALA A 51 -24.67 6.35 3.66
CA ALA A 51 -24.91 7.06 2.40
C ALA A 51 -23.64 7.78 1.90
N ASP A 52 -22.84 8.33 2.81
CA ASP A 52 -21.57 9.01 2.47
C ASP A 52 -20.49 8.02 2.05
N PHE A 53 -20.47 6.80 2.64
CA PHE A 53 -19.62 5.71 2.20
C PHE A 53 -19.91 5.29 0.76
N LYS A 54 -21.20 5.14 0.38
CA LYS A 54 -21.62 4.80 -0.99
C LYS A 54 -21.24 5.89 -2.00
N ASN A 55 -21.35 7.16 -1.61
CA ASN A 55 -20.96 8.31 -2.45
C ASN A 55 -19.43 8.46 -2.53
N ALA A 56 -18.71 8.20 -1.43
CA ALA A 56 -17.25 8.18 -1.41
C ALA A 56 -16.71 7.08 -2.34
N VAL A 57 -17.26 5.87 -2.28
CA VAL A 57 -16.89 4.76 -3.19
C VAL A 57 -17.18 5.11 -4.65
N LYS A 58 -18.30 5.78 -4.95
CA LYS A 58 -18.67 6.20 -6.30
C LYS A 58 -17.74 7.27 -6.87
N ASN A 59 -17.18 8.13 -6.01
CA ASN A 59 -16.25 9.21 -6.39
C ASN A 59 -14.79 8.76 -6.39
N LEU A 60 -14.45 7.58 -5.79
CA LEU A 60 -13.10 6.99 -5.79
C LEU A 60 -12.59 6.60 -7.20
N THR A 61 -13.45 6.60 -8.21
CA THR A 61 -13.11 6.17 -9.57
C THR A 61 -12.36 7.23 -10.39
N ASN A 62 -12.13 8.43 -9.86
CA ASN A 62 -11.63 9.53 -10.68
C ASN A 62 -10.09 9.66 -10.73
N GLU A 63 -9.34 9.09 -9.78
CA GLU A 63 -7.86 9.10 -9.79
C GLU A 63 -7.31 7.71 -9.54
N SER A 64 -7.17 6.92 -10.60
CA SER A 64 -6.54 5.60 -10.49
C SER A 64 -5.09 5.63 -10.94
N ASN A 65 -4.19 5.12 -10.11
CA ASN A 65 -2.78 4.94 -10.39
C ASN A 65 -2.47 3.46 -10.52
N ASN A 66 -2.17 3.04 -11.73
CA ASN A 66 -1.70 1.69 -12.00
C ASN A 66 -0.20 1.59 -11.75
N ALA A 67 0.21 0.60 -10.98
CA ALA A 67 1.58 0.35 -10.64
C ALA A 67 1.91 -1.14 -10.79
N ALA A 68 3.12 -1.43 -11.24
CA ALA A 68 3.67 -2.79 -11.28
C ALA A 68 4.78 -2.92 -10.24
N GLY A 69 4.91 -4.09 -9.64
CA GLY A 69 5.88 -4.30 -8.58
C GLY A 69 6.07 -5.75 -8.19
N ILE A 70 6.48 -5.95 -6.96
CA ILE A 70 6.73 -7.27 -6.38
C ILE A 70 5.99 -7.35 -5.06
N ALA A 71 5.34 -8.50 -4.82
CA ALA A 71 4.70 -8.83 -3.55
C ALA A 71 5.33 -10.07 -2.92
N VAL A 72 5.29 -10.08 -1.59
CA VAL A 72 5.63 -11.24 -0.74
C VAL A 72 4.49 -11.44 0.24
N ASP A 73 4.02 -12.69 0.35
CA ASP A 73 3.02 -13.12 1.32
C ASP A 73 3.64 -14.21 2.20
N LEU A 74 3.64 -14.00 3.51
CA LEU A 74 3.97 -15.00 4.52
C LEU A 74 2.69 -15.46 5.19
N ARG A 75 2.47 -16.75 5.30
CA ARG A 75 1.24 -17.32 5.87
C ARG A 75 1.57 -18.45 6.81
N THR A 76 0.84 -18.53 7.88
CA THR A 76 0.65 -19.70 8.72
C THR A 76 -0.83 -20.09 8.68
N ASN A 77 -1.24 -21.12 9.44
CA ASN A 77 -2.64 -21.55 9.46
C ASN A 77 -3.62 -20.46 9.87
N PHE A 78 -3.19 -19.49 10.71
CA PHE A 78 -4.08 -18.45 11.29
C PHE A 78 -3.58 -17.03 11.13
N PHE A 79 -2.35 -16.86 10.68
CA PHE A 79 -1.71 -15.54 10.61
C PHE A 79 -1.12 -15.31 9.23
N TYR A 80 -1.19 -14.06 8.75
CA TYR A 80 -0.51 -13.67 7.53
C TYR A 80 0.13 -12.29 7.63
N LEU A 81 1.16 -12.11 6.82
CA LEU A 81 1.81 -10.85 6.53
C LEU A 81 1.97 -10.75 5.01
N MET A 82 1.45 -9.68 4.42
CA MET A 82 1.69 -9.29 3.04
C MET A 82 2.53 -8.02 3.02
N ALA A 83 3.49 -7.96 2.12
CA ALA A 83 4.23 -6.74 1.80
C ALA A 83 4.41 -6.63 0.28
N GLN A 84 4.26 -5.42 -0.24
CA GLN A 84 4.37 -5.13 -1.66
C GLN A 84 5.06 -3.79 -1.88
N ILE A 85 5.90 -3.74 -2.91
CA ILE A 85 6.47 -2.50 -3.44
C ILE A 85 6.07 -2.40 -4.89
N ALA A 86 5.47 -1.28 -5.30
CA ALA A 86 5.02 -1.04 -6.65
C ALA A 86 5.45 0.34 -7.16
N PHE A 87 5.68 0.42 -8.46
CA PHE A 87 6.14 1.61 -9.16
C PHE A 87 5.07 2.05 -10.17
N PRO A 88 4.43 3.21 -9.95
CA PRO A 88 3.44 3.74 -10.89
C PRO A 88 4.03 4.01 -12.26
N GLY A 89 3.36 3.55 -13.32
CA GLY A 89 3.80 3.72 -14.71
C GLY A 89 3.54 5.12 -15.28
N LYS A 90 2.64 5.89 -14.66
CA LYS A 90 2.37 7.30 -15.01
C LYS A 90 2.77 8.19 -13.85
N SER A 91 3.56 9.19 -14.16
CA SER A 91 3.94 10.21 -13.22
C SER A 91 2.77 11.14 -12.93
N HIS A 92 2.52 11.42 -11.65
CA HIS A 92 1.64 12.53 -11.25
C HIS A 92 2.34 13.85 -11.60
N LYS A 93 1.84 14.52 -12.61
CA LYS A 93 2.30 15.86 -13.02
C LYS A 93 1.43 16.98 -12.44
N ASP A 94 0.92 16.81 -11.22
CA ASP A 94 -0.15 17.66 -10.70
C ASP A 94 0.26 19.13 -10.48
N LEU A 95 1.53 19.38 -10.14
CA LEU A 95 1.98 20.73 -9.79
C LEU A 95 2.45 21.53 -11.00
N PHE A 96 3.00 20.89 -12.02
CA PHE A 96 3.67 21.55 -13.14
C PHE A 96 2.88 21.50 -14.45
N ASN A 97 1.77 20.76 -14.49
CA ASN A 97 0.91 20.67 -15.69
C ASN A 97 0.26 21.98 -16.10
N ASN A 98 0.12 22.95 -15.18
CA ASN A 98 -0.47 24.26 -15.47
C ASN A 98 0.52 25.28 -16.05
N VAL A 99 1.82 24.92 -16.14
CA VAL A 99 2.81 25.77 -16.78
C VAL A 99 2.89 25.34 -18.24
N SER A 100 2.32 26.10 -19.13
CA SER A 100 2.41 25.88 -20.58
C SER A 100 3.87 25.71 -20.98
N ASN A 101 4.23 24.57 -21.61
CA ASN A 101 5.58 24.14 -22.03
C ASN A 101 6.46 23.47 -20.94
N ALA A 102 5.95 23.15 -19.74
CA ALA A 102 6.73 22.44 -18.70
C ALA A 102 6.79 20.92 -18.92
N SER A 103 6.00 20.37 -19.86
CA SER A 103 5.91 18.91 -20.07
C SER A 103 7.23 18.23 -20.42
N ASP A 104 8.14 18.94 -21.08
CA ASP A 104 9.41 18.37 -21.57
C ASP A 104 10.51 18.33 -20.49
N PHE A 105 10.30 19.02 -19.36
CA PHE A 105 11.29 19.18 -18.30
C PHE A 105 10.92 18.51 -16.97
N VAL A 106 9.75 17.91 -16.87
CA VAL A 106 9.30 17.28 -15.62
C VAL A 106 9.74 15.82 -15.58
N LYS A 107 10.61 15.51 -14.60
CA LYS A 107 10.91 14.14 -14.21
C LYS A 107 10.11 13.81 -12.96
N SER A 108 9.39 12.72 -12.99
CA SER A 108 8.65 12.27 -11.81
C SER A 108 8.94 10.80 -11.51
N SER A 109 8.98 10.49 -10.24
CA SER A 109 9.11 9.14 -9.72
C SER A 109 8.15 8.96 -8.55
N ALA A 110 7.55 7.78 -8.46
CA ALA A 110 6.72 7.43 -7.33
C ALA A 110 6.97 5.97 -6.93
N VAL A 111 6.79 5.70 -5.64
CA VAL A 111 6.86 4.36 -5.06
C VAL A 111 5.68 4.20 -4.14
N ILE A 112 4.98 3.07 -4.26
CA ILE A 112 3.91 2.65 -3.38
C ILE A 112 4.42 1.46 -2.58
N PHE A 113 4.43 1.59 -1.27
CA PHE A 113 4.59 0.48 -0.34
C PHE A 113 3.23 0.15 0.26
N ASP A 114 2.84 -1.11 0.20
CA ASP A 114 1.58 -1.60 0.73
C ASP A 114 1.85 -2.85 1.59
N SER A 115 1.24 -2.93 2.76
CA SER A 115 1.39 -4.08 3.65
C SER A 115 0.12 -4.36 4.42
N GLN A 116 -0.12 -5.64 4.70
CA GLN A 116 -1.20 -6.11 5.54
C GLN A 116 -0.66 -7.11 6.56
N ILE A 117 -1.18 -7.05 7.77
CA ILE A 117 -0.93 -8.02 8.82
C ILE A 117 -2.27 -8.42 9.43
N GLY A 118 -2.52 -9.72 9.57
CA GLY A 118 -3.83 -10.14 10.06
C GLY A 118 -3.97 -11.62 10.29
N ALA A 119 -5.21 -12.02 10.46
CA ALA A 119 -5.61 -13.41 10.63
C ALA A 119 -6.31 -13.92 9.37
N GLY A 120 -6.21 -15.23 9.14
CA GLY A 120 -6.85 -15.88 8.02
C GLY A 120 -6.90 -17.38 8.20
N TYR A 121 -7.44 -18.06 7.21
CA TYR A 121 -7.55 -19.49 7.22
C TYR A 121 -7.20 -20.08 5.85
N THR A 122 -6.43 -21.18 5.85
CA THR A 122 -6.08 -21.94 4.65
C THR A 122 -7.00 -23.14 4.52
N PHE A 123 -7.84 -23.13 3.50
CA PHE A 123 -8.66 -24.29 3.13
C PHE A 123 -7.82 -25.28 2.32
N PHE A 124 -8.10 -26.56 2.47
CA PHE A 124 -7.44 -27.67 1.73
C PHE A 124 -5.92 -27.71 1.91
N GLU A 125 -5.43 -27.37 3.10
CA GLU A 125 -4.01 -27.21 3.41
C GLU A 125 -3.14 -28.40 3.01
N LYS A 126 -3.63 -29.63 3.23
CA LYS A 126 -2.92 -30.88 2.91
C LYS A 126 -3.06 -31.32 1.44
N SER A 127 -3.78 -30.58 0.61
CA SER A 127 -3.96 -30.90 -0.79
C SER A 127 -2.94 -30.17 -1.68
N ARG A 128 -2.91 -30.54 -2.96
CA ARG A 128 -2.13 -29.78 -3.95
C ARG A 128 -2.72 -28.40 -4.23
N PHE A 129 -4.00 -28.22 -3.99
CA PHE A 129 -4.68 -26.94 -4.11
C PHE A 129 -5.00 -26.37 -2.73
N ASN A 130 -4.55 -25.16 -2.47
CA ASN A 130 -4.83 -24.43 -1.23
C ASN A 130 -5.52 -23.12 -1.56
N LEU A 131 -6.50 -22.76 -0.75
CA LEU A 131 -7.16 -21.47 -0.80
C LEU A 131 -7.02 -20.78 0.55
N PHE A 132 -6.33 -19.65 0.59
CA PHE A 132 -6.21 -18.81 1.78
C PHE A 132 -7.17 -17.64 1.68
N VAL A 133 -7.87 -17.34 2.78
CA VAL A 133 -8.70 -16.15 2.93
C VAL A 133 -8.35 -15.51 4.26
N GLY A 134 -8.00 -14.23 4.25
CA GLY A 134 -7.62 -13.48 5.44
C GLY A 134 -8.12 -12.05 5.44
N GLY A 135 -8.10 -11.45 6.62
CA GLY A 135 -8.40 -10.05 6.84
C GLY A 135 -7.51 -9.46 7.94
N GLY A 136 -7.22 -8.19 7.87
CA GLY A 136 -6.31 -7.58 8.82
C GLY A 136 -6.15 -6.08 8.68
N LEU A 137 -5.10 -5.58 9.31
CA LEU A 137 -4.72 -4.19 9.33
C LEU A 137 -3.79 -3.91 8.15
N GLY A 138 -4.02 -2.81 7.45
CA GLY A 138 -3.22 -2.35 6.33
C GLY A 138 -2.42 -1.11 6.64
N LEU A 139 -1.20 -1.02 6.14
CA LEU A 139 -0.37 0.17 6.15
C LEU A 139 0.09 0.45 4.72
N ASN A 140 -0.13 1.67 4.28
CA ASN A 140 0.32 2.16 2.98
C ASN A 140 1.27 3.34 3.16
N ALA A 141 2.30 3.41 2.32
CA ALA A 141 3.16 4.58 2.19
C ALA A 141 3.38 4.89 0.71
N VAL A 142 2.94 6.06 0.29
CA VAL A 142 3.14 6.57 -1.08
C VAL A 142 4.13 7.70 -1.04
N SER A 143 5.25 7.53 -1.72
CA SER A 143 6.25 8.59 -1.89
C SER A 143 6.30 8.98 -3.35
N SER A 144 6.14 10.27 -3.64
CA SER A 144 6.31 10.81 -4.98
C SER A 144 7.30 11.97 -4.98
N THR A 145 8.06 12.09 -6.07
CA THR A 145 8.99 13.19 -6.29
C THR A 145 8.84 13.67 -7.73
N GLU A 146 8.60 14.95 -7.89
CA GLU A 146 8.57 15.63 -9.19
C GLU A 146 9.68 16.66 -9.25
N THR A 147 10.35 16.76 -10.37
CA THR A 147 11.44 17.71 -10.58
C THR A 147 11.26 18.40 -11.92
N ALA A 148 11.26 19.71 -11.91
CA ALA A 148 11.23 20.53 -13.10
C ALA A 148 12.52 21.39 -13.16
N THR A 149 13.04 21.61 -14.36
CA THR A 149 14.17 22.50 -14.59
C THR A 149 13.69 23.62 -15.51
N ILE A 150 13.73 24.87 -15.04
CA ILE A 150 13.36 26.05 -15.79
C ILE A 150 14.60 26.95 -15.94
N GLY A 151 15.20 26.92 -17.11
CA GLY A 151 16.52 27.54 -17.33
C GLY A 151 17.60 26.88 -16.46
N THR A 152 18.23 27.64 -15.56
CA THR A 152 19.25 27.15 -14.61
C THR A 152 18.66 26.82 -13.23
N ILE A 153 17.37 27.06 -13.02
CA ILE A 153 16.71 26.86 -11.72
C ILE A 153 16.04 25.49 -11.69
N GLN A 154 16.41 24.69 -10.69
CA GLN A 154 15.74 23.41 -10.42
C GLN A 154 14.70 23.59 -9.33
N ALA A 155 13.46 23.17 -9.63
CA ALA A 155 12.37 23.06 -8.68
C ALA A 155 12.06 21.59 -8.42
N SER A 156 11.78 21.20 -7.17
CA SER A 156 11.37 19.85 -6.84
C SER A 156 10.21 19.87 -5.83
N TYR A 157 9.27 18.97 -6.06
CA TYR A 157 8.15 18.71 -5.16
C TYR A 157 8.22 17.27 -4.68
N LYS A 158 8.20 17.08 -3.36
CA LYS A 158 8.15 15.75 -2.74
C LYS A 158 6.90 15.62 -1.91
N LYS A 159 6.20 14.50 -2.04
CA LYS A 159 5.02 14.16 -1.27
C LYS A 159 5.26 12.79 -0.63
N LEU A 160 4.92 12.67 0.65
CA LEU A 160 4.90 11.40 1.39
C LEU A 160 3.57 11.29 2.12
N ASP A 161 2.77 10.32 1.74
CA ASP A 161 1.52 9.97 2.40
C ASP A 161 1.69 8.62 3.08
N VAL A 162 1.36 8.54 4.38
CA VAL A 162 1.31 7.27 5.13
C VAL A 162 -0.09 7.11 5.69
N MET A 163 -0.73 5.99 5.37
CA MET A 163 -2.11 5.73 5.71
C MET A 163 -2.27 4.35 6.36
N PHE A 164 -3.25 4.25 7.23
CA PHE A 164 -3.63 3.02 7.91
C PHE A 164 -5.09 2.66 7.56
N GLY A 165 -5.38 1.36 7.50
CA GLY A 165 -6.68 0.88 7.09
C GLY A 165 -6.96 -0.58 7.44
N LEU A 166 -7.99 -1.12 6.80
CA LEU A 166 -8.39 -2.52 6.90
C LEU A 166 -8.34 -3.15 5.51
N GLY A 167 -7.90 -4.40 5.46
CA GLY A 167 -7.78 -5.12 4.21
C GLY A 167 -8.21 -6.57 4.30
N ALA A 168 -8.42 -7.15 3.12
CA ALA A 168 -8.65 -8.56 2.89
C ALA A 168 -7.63 -9.10 1.90
N ASN A 169 -7.26 -10.38 2.04
CA ASN A 169 -6.30 -11.07 1.19
C ASN A 169 -6.82 -12.46 0.85
N ILE A 170 -6.88 -12.77 -0.44
CA ILE A 170 -7.30 -14.08 -0.96
C ILE A 170 -6.17 -14.60 -1.85
N LEU A 171 -5.67 -15.81 -1.57
CA LEU A 171 -4.63 -16.46 -2.34
C LEU A 171 -5.04 -17.89 -2.68
N ALA A 172 -4.94 -18.25 -3.95
CA ALA A 172 -5.06 -19.62 -4.42
C ALA A 172 -3.66 -20.12 -4.80
N SER A 173 -3.26 -21.28 -4.29
CA SER A 173 -1.95 -21.90 -4.58
C SER A 173 -2.15 -23.31 -5.13
N PHE A 174 -1.33 -23.70 -6.10
CA PHE A 174 -1.26 -25.04 -6.63
C PHE A 174 0.16 -25.59 -6.53
N TYR A 175 0.35 -26.69 -5.80
CA TYR A 175 1.65 -27.28 -5.52
C TYR A 175 1.92 -28.46 -6.46
N PHE A 176 3.04 -28.40 -7.16
CA PHE A 176 3.53 -29.48 -8.03
C PHE A 176 4.22 -30.56 -7.22
N THR A 177 4.93 -30.15 -6.15
CA THR A 177 5.57 -30.98 -5.16
C THR A 177 5.00 -30.65 -3.77
N ASP A 178 5.45 -31.35 -2.73
CA ASP A 178 5.03 -31.03 -1.36
C ASP A 178 5.48 -29.63 -0.91
N MET A 179 6.52 -29.07 -1.52
CA MET A 179 7.10 -27.77 -1.14
C MET A 179 6.88 -26.67 -2.17
N ILE A 180 6.86 -26.97 -3.47
CA ILE A 180 6.94 -25.95 -4.53
C ILE A 180 5.64 -25.90 -5.34
N GLY A 181 5.12 -24.71 -5.51
CA GLY A 181 3.91 -24.43 -6.28
C GLY A 181 3.92 -23.06 -6.91
N ILE A 182 2.81 -22.74 -7.52
CA ILE A 182 2.48 -21.39 -8.03
C ILE A 182 1.32 -20.85 -7.21
N TYR A 183 1.18 -19.55 -7.19
CA TYR A 183 0.03 -18.89 -6.58
C TYR A 183 -0.48 -17.74 -7.45
N GLY A 184 -1.75 -17.44 -7.26
CA GLY A 184 -2.39 -16.21 -7.69
C GLY A 184 -3.24 -15.66 -6.56
N GLY A 185 -3.39 -14.33 -6.48
CA GLY A 185 -4.16 -13.74 -5.40
C GLY A 185 -4.59 -12.32 -5.64
N ILE A 186 -5.53 -11.91 -4.81
CA ILE A 186 -6.04 -10.54 -4.74
C ILE A 186 -5.97 -10.09 -3.29
N ALA A 187 -5.41 -8.90 -3.08
CA ALA A 187 -5.53 -8.20 -1.82
C ALA A 187 -6.18 -6.85 -2.04
N ASP A 188 -7.11 -6.48 -1.18
CA ASP A 188 -7.78 -5.19 -1.19
C ASP A 188 -7.62 -4.55 0.19
N THR A 189 -7.23 -3.27 0.22
CA THR A 189 -7.05 -2.51 1.46
C THR A 189 -7.70 -1.15 1.33
N PHE A 190 -8.59 -0.86 2.25
CA PHE A 190 -9.22 0.44 2.39
C PHE A 190 -8.54 1.24 3.51
N TYR A 191 -7.96 2.39 3.16
CA TYR A 191 -7.24 3.29 4.05
C TYR A 191 -8.10 4.48 4.41
N PHE A 192 -8.29 4.71 5.70
CA PHE A 192 -9.17 5.77 6.22
C PHE A 192 -8.55 6.58 7.36
N VAL A 193 -7.36 6.19 7.84
CA VAL A 193 -6.62 6.91 8.86
C VAL A 193 -5.30 7.39 8.28
N PRO A 194 -5.19 8.66 7.88
CA PRO A 194 -3.92 9.24 7.50
C PRO A 194 -3.04 9.43 8.74
N LEU A 195 -1.87 8.79 8.74
CA LEU A 195 -0.88 8.88 9.82
C LEU A 195 0.08 10.03 9.60
N LYS A 196 0.43 10.28 8.33
CA LYS A 196 1.41 11.29 7.95
C LYS A 196 1.14 11.79 6.54
N VAL A 197 1.15 13.11 6.35
CA VAL A 197 1.16 13.76 5.04
C VAL A 197 2.21 14.85 5.08
N GLU A 198 3.27 14.69 4.32
CA GLU A 198 4.35 15.67 4.19
C GLU A 198 4.45 16.12 2.73
N LYS A 199 4.51 17.42 2.54
CA LYS A 199 4.75 18.06 1.24
C LYS A 199 5.96 18.98 1.39
N THR A 200 6.99 18.74 0.60
CA THR A 200 8.21 19.57 0.56
C THR A 200 8.34 20.18 -0.82
N PHE A 201 8.38 21.48 -0.89
CA PHE A 201 8.67 22.23 -2.10
C PHE A 201 10.05 22.86 -2.00
N LYS A 202 10.90 22.66 -3.00
CA LYS A 202 12.26 23.20 -3.03
C LYS A 202 12.49 23.90 -4.36
N VAL A 203 13.00 25.13 -4.30
CA VAL A 203 13.43 25.94 -5.46
C VAL A 203 14.86 26.41 -5.22
N GLY A 204 15.81 25.94 -6.03
CA GLY A 204 17.23 26.20 -5.81
C GLY A 204 17.68 25.77 -4.40
N SER A 205 18.18 26.69 -3.60
CA SER A 205 18.61 26.46 -2.22
C SER A 205 17.50 26.62 -1.17
N THR A 206 16.34 27.15 -1.55
CA THR A 206 15.23 27.44 -0.64
C THR A 206 14.29 26.23 -0.55
N SER A 207 13.97 25.79 0.67
CA SER A 207 13.06 24.68 0.93
C SER A 207 11.89 25.15 1.81
N ILE A 208 10.67 24.84 1.39
CA ILE A 208 9.43 25.09 2.13
C ILE A 208 8.79 23.75 2.45
N ASN A 209 8.64 23.45 3.73
CA ASN A 209 7.94 22.26 4.19
C ASN A 209 6.52 22.64 4.62
N VAL A 210 5.53 22.04 3.98
CA VAL A 210 4.12 22.20 4.35
C VAL A 210 3.67 20.85 4.93
N SER A 211 3.65 20.77 6.25
CA SER A 211 3.02 19.65 6.97
C SER A 211 1.67 20.13 7.48
N ASN A 212 0.59 19.69 6.87
CA ASN A 212 -0.75 20.14 7.22
C ASN A 212 -1.47 19.06 8.02
N LYS A 213 -1.34 19.10 9.36
CA LYS A 213 -2.01 18.15 10.25
C LYS A 213 -3.54 18.29 10.27
N ASP A 214 -4.05 19.48 9.96
CA ASP A 214 -5.49 19.76 10.02
C ASP A 214 -6.28 19.24 8.80
N LYS A 215 -5.61 19.05 7.66
CA LYS A 215 -6.21 18.46 6.44
C LYS A 215 -6.12 16.94 6.36
N LEU A 216 -5.57 16.28 7.39
CA LEU A 216 -5.42 14.82 7.43
C LEU A 216 -6.76 14.05 7.52
N LYS A 217 -7.87 14.71 7.87
CA LYS A 217 -9.15 14.04 8.15
C LYS A 217 -9.94 13.65 6.88
N GLU A 218 -9.47 14.00 5.69
CA GLU A 218 -10.28 13.95 4.46
C GLU A 218 -9.69 13.11 3.34
N ILE A 219 -8.66 12.30 3.63
CA ILE A 219 -8.05 11.43 2.62
C ILE A 219 -8.53 9.99 2.86
N LEU A 220 -9.25 9.48 1.88
CA LEU A 220 -9.57 8.07 1.76
C LEU A 220 -8.76 7.48 0.60
N ALA A 221 -8.26 6.27 0.75
CA ALA A 221 -7.59 5.59 -0.34
C ALA A 221 -7.97 4.11 -0.35
N ASN A 222 -7.85 3.49 -1.50
CA ASN A 222 -8.03 2.06 -1.68
C ASN A 222 -6.90 1.51 -2.54
N SER A 223 -6.40 0.33 -2.20
CA SER A 223 -5.39 -0.37 -2.97
C SER A 223 -5.88 -1.77 -3.30
N VAL A 224 -6.07 -2.04 -4.58
CA VAL A 224 -6.38 -3.37 -5.10
C VAL A 224 -5.13 -3.96 -5.73
N ASN A 225 -4.66 -5.07 -5.19
CA ASN A 225 -3.42 -5.74 -5.59
C ASN A 225 -3.73 -7.09 -6.21
N LEU A 226 -3.35 -7.29 -7.48
CA LEU A 226 -3.35 -8.58 -8.17
C LEU A 226 -1.94 -9.15 -8.11
N LYS A 227 -1.80 -10.41 -7.68
CA LYS A 227 -0.51 -11.07 -7.44
C LYS A 227 -0.44 -12.41 -8.14
N LEU A 228 0.73 -12.75 -8.64
CA LEU A 228 1.01 -14.05 -9.25
C LEU A 228 2.48 -14.42 -8.98
N GLY A 229 2.80 -15.70 -8.81
CA GLY A 229 4.19 -16.09 -8.64
C GLY A 229 4.39 -17.49 -8.10
N LEU A 230 5.50 -17.66 -7.40
CA LEU A 230 5.90 -18.93 -6.77
C LEU A 230 5.43 -18.97 -5.33
N SER A 231 5.03 -20.16 -4.88
CA SER A 231 4.68 -20.46 -3.50
C SER A 231 5.51 -21.60 -2.98
N LEU A 232 6.12 -21.42 -1.82
CA LEU A 232 6.88 -22.41 -1.09
C LEU A 232 6.12 -22.74 0.20
N ARG A 233 5.99 -24.05 0.51
CA ARG A 233 5.33 -24.57 1.72
C ARG A 233 6.33 -25.41 2.50
N PHE A 234 6.35 -25.24 3.82
CA PHE A 234 7.25 -25.95 4.73
C PHE A 234 6.50 -26.61 5.86
#